data_e5661f2ef635f1cd923f48c405a83c9e
#
_entry.id   e5661f2ef635f1cd923f48c405a83c9e
#
_cell.length_a   1.000
_cell.length_b   1.000
_cell.length_c   1.000
_cell.angle_alpha   90.00
_cell.angle_beta   90.00
_cell.angle_gamma   90.00
#
_symmetry.space_group_name_H-M   'P 1'
#
loop_
_entity.id
_entity.type
_entity.pdbx_description
1 polymer ?
#
loop_
_entity_poly.entity_id
_entity_poly.type
_entity_poly.pdbx_seq_one_letter_code
_entity_poly.pdbx_strand_id
1 'polypeptide(L)'
;MSDLGDFTDFDADDAGTEQETEGGGNGAEGEDGIVEAPSGTPDDGTADEFETYDASPAGEDRGIGVLSASGGLQISEDEDDTRLRAYVTVKNRSRVRVGRYLLASYPDDERLFCRITALEYTQEYRADDATEIHARRAMRSRGIDEEDFKLMAELEPVAVLYEDDGDLKRRMTDRVPKPETVIRAADDKEDIKTGLKIPSEGVFLGHLSVGGQCVETVADPPSIDYRLRDAYDDGDPLVFRHTLVAGGTGSGKAHAAKNVLRQYLDEDRSYPIEQDGDREVRPAVVQFDPQDEYAQMHDDGEYDESFARTLDRQGVAHGGHDDTVAFVPQVGTASYAASHHHAEQIPFTIPFSMVEDNPWLIASSGLNDNQYGALVNELLPRFWDRYGEAGTYDQFQSFMDDGALREQLDEAGSVHEATFDAVKRRARGFGPVFDGDAPPITERVHEFIRPGRLTVVPTYHINESRHAETVVLALASLLVDAKLSNDPAFERIKETPLIVGMDEAHNFLTDADTVQAQKVIGKFTEAAKQGRKERLGLFLITQDPQDIADPVFKQINTTVVLNLGDEDAISAVNIPANLEAKVPYMEKGQMVVYSPDNSEPVELIGLPHCVTRHGRD
;
A
#
# COMPACT_ATOMS: atom_id res chain seq x y z
N MET A 1 8.95 20.33 -41.23
CA MET A 1 8.81 20.31 -42.69
C MET A 1 8.43 18.92 -43.09
N SER A 2 7.26 18.84 -43.72
CA SER A 2 6.65 17.72 -44.45
C SER A 2 6.20 16.54 -43.58
N ASP A 3 5.01 15.99 -43.67
CA ASP A 3 3.85 16.36 -44.48
C ASP A 3 2.63 15.65 -43.88
N LEU A 4 1.51 16.34 -43.90
CA LEU A 4 0.17 15.81 -43.66
C LEU A 4 -0.33 15.13 -44.95
N GLY A 5 -1.00 14.00 -44.80
CA GLY A 5 -1.76 13.34 -45.85
C GLY A 5 -2.83 12.46 -45.25
N ASP A 6 -4.01 12.98 -45.17
CA ASP A 6 -5.31 12.66 -45.77
C ASP A 6 -5.66 11.18 -45.89
N PHE A 7 -6.71 10.79 -45.20
CA PHE A 7 -7.70 9.82 -45.69
C PHE A 7 -9.10 10.21 -45.17
N THR A 8 -9.81 11.00 -46.02
CA THR A 8 -11.26 11.05 -46.10
C THR A 8 -11.70 10.04 -47.17
N ASP A 9 -12.95 9.64 -47.04
CA ASP A 9 -13.85 8.97 -47.99
C ASP A 9 -14.01 7.44 -47.84
N PHE A 10 -15.17 7.09 -47.35
CA PHE A 10 -15.99 6.04 -47.97
C PHE A 10 -17.46 6.45 -47.93
N ASP A 11 -17.96 6.61 -49.16
CA ASP A 11 -19.31 6.98 -49.55
C ASP A 11 -20.37 5.92 -49.20
N ALA A 12 -21.57 6.47 -49.01
CA ALA A 12 -22.84 5.75 -49.08
C ALA A 12 -23.12 5.31 -50.52
N ASP A 13 -23.85 4.22 -50.66
CA ASP A 13 -24.94 3.90 -51.60
C ASP A 13 -25.10 2.37 -51.64
N ASP A 14 -26.26 1.85 -51.36
CA ASP A 14 -27.23 1.49 -52.40
C ASP A 14 -28.55 0.98 -51.81
N ALA A 15 -29.58 1.36 -52.55
CA ALA A 15 -31.01 1.28 -52.30
C ALA A 15 -31.64 -0.07 -52.72
N GLY A 16 -32.85 -0.24 -52.25
CA GLY A 16 -33.93 -0.95 -52.96
C GLY A 16 -34.26 -2.35 -52.42
N THR A 17 -35.43 -2.72 -52.09
CA THR A 17 -36.68 -2.68 -52.87
C THR A 17 -37.85 -3.08 -51.98
N GLU A 18 -38.94 -2.40 -52.23
CA GLU A 18 -40.32 -2.72 -51.76
C GLU A 18 -40.82 -4.05 -52.29
N GLN A 19 -41.69 -4.72 -51.53
CA GLN A 19 -42.82 -5.44 -52.10
C GLN A 19 -44.02 -5.50 -51.15
N GLU A 20 -45.02 -4.74 -51.57
CA GLU A 20 -46.44 -4.88 -51.14
C GLU A 20 -47.00 -6.23 -51.55
N THR A 21 -47.90 -6.79 -50.75
CA THR A 21 -49.02 -7.57 -51.24
C THR A 21 -50.25 -7.30 -50.39
N GLU A 22 -51.23 -6.78 -51.08
CA GLU A 22 -52.64 -6.60 -50.70
C GLU A 22 -53.38 -7.92 -50.52
N GLY A 23 -54.49 -7.84 -49.82
CA GLY A 23 -55.65 -8.71 -50.09
C GLY A 23 -56.58 -9.00 -48.90
N GLY A 24 -57.62 -8.25 -48.77
CA GLY A 24 -59.02 -8.60 -48.89
C GLY A 24 -59.63 -9.20 -47.63
N GLY A 25 -60.58 -8.66 -46.98
CA GLY A 25 -61.87 -8.19 -47.30
C GLY A 25 -63.00 -9.10 -46.75
N ASN A 26 -63.98 -8.51 -46.06
CA ASN A 26 -65.32 -8.90 -45.69
C ASN A 26 -65.53 -9.14 -44.19
N GLY A 27 -66.30 -8.39 -43.47
CA GLY A 27 -67.62 -7.89 -43.56
C GLY A 27 -68.72 -8.91 -43.06
N ALA A 28 -69.25 -8.71 -41.83
CA ALA A 28 -70.66 -9.03 -41.53
C ALA A 28 -71.05 -8.38 -40.20
N GLU A 29 -72.11 -7.67 -40.30
CA GLU A 29 -72.95 -7.08 -39.26
C GLU A 29 -73.58 -8.17 -38.38
N GLY A 30 -73.94 -7.83 -37.14
CA GLY A 30 -74.87 -8.66 -36.39
C GLY A 30 -74.93 -8.41 -34.89
N GLU A 31 -75.91 -7.57 -34.53
CA GLU A 31 -76.80 -7.67 -33.39
C GLU A 31 -76.42 -7.39 -31.96
N ASP A 32 -77.07 -6.38 -31.42
CA ASP A 32 -77.26 -6.05 -30.01
C ASP A 32 -77.73 -7.27 -29.18
N GLY A 33 -77.03 -7.49 -28.11
CA GLY A 33 -77.40 -8.38 -27.02
C GLY A 33 -77.06 -7.77 -25.69
N ILE A 34 -77.99 -7.09 -25.06
CA ILE A 34 -77.94 -6.68 -23.66
C ILE A 34 -77.99 -7.97 -22.84
N VAL A 35 -76.87 -8.28 -22.17
CA VAL A 35 -76.82 -9.32 -21.14
C VAL A 35 -76.70 -8.65 -19.78
N GLU A 36 -77.71 -8.85 -18.95
CA GLU A 36 -77.79 -8.45 -17.55
C GLU A 36 -76.58 -8.96 -16.78
N ALA A 37 -76.01 -8.10 -15.98
CA ALA A 37 -74.93 -8.43 -15.02
C ALA A 37 -75.52 -9.33 -13.90
N PRO A 38 -74.87 -10.44 -13.56
CA PRO A 38 -75.18 -11.16 -12.34
C PRO A 38 -74.67 -10.36 -11.13
N SER A 39 -75.62 -10.06 -10.23
CA SER A 39 -75.32 -9.60 -8.86
C SER A 39 -74.74 -10.77 -8.06
N GLY A 40 -73.40 -10.89 -8.10
CA GLY A 40 -72.66 -11.71 -7.20
C GLY A 40 -71.71 -10.77 -6.43
N THR A 41 -71.91 -10.65 -5.14
CA THR A 41 -70.90 -10.11 -4.23
C THR A 41 -69.63 -10.88 -4.48
N PRO A 42 -68.50 -10.19 -4.76
CA PRO A 42 -67.23 -10.87 -4.78
C PRO A 42 -66.92 -11.35 -3.35
N ASP A 43 -66.78 -12.65 -3.25
CA ASP A 43 -66.16 -13.34 -2.15
C ASP A 43 -64.84 -12.57 -1.82
N ASP A 44 -64.67 -12.29 -0.56
CA ASP A 44 -63.50 -11.64 0.04
C ASP A 44 -62.32 -12.62 -0.03
N GLY A 45 -61.88 -12.86 -1.28
CA GLY A 45 -60.62 -13.55 -1.57
C GLY A 45 -59.50 -12.61 -1.21
N THR A 46 -58.88 -12.91 -0.08
CA THR A 46 -57.57 -12.48 0.36
C THR A 46 -56.85 -11.64 -0.70
N ALA A 47 -56.92 -10.31 -0.58
CA ALA A 47 -55.89 -9.45 -1.07
C ALA A 47 -54.61 -10.08 -0.52
N ASP A 48 -53.72 -10.55 -1.39
CA ASP A 48 -52.35 -10.73 -1.03
C ASP A 48 -52.00 -9.45 -0.28
N GLU A 49 -51.78 -9.57 1.02
CA GLU A 49 -51.15 -8.54 1.81
C GLU A 49 -49.87 -8.28 1.05
N PHE A 50 -49.84 -7.22 0.26
CA PHE A 50 -48.61 -6.55 0.00
C PHE A 50 -48.04 -6.32 1.40
N GLU A 51 -47.08 -7.13 1.81
CA GLU A 51 -46.28 -6.83 2.98
C GLU A 51 -45.83 -5.39 2.80
N THR A 52 -46.60 -4.49 3.37
CA THR A 52 -46.16 -3.11 3.53
C THR A 52 -44.92 -3.25 4.38
N TYR A 53 -43.80 -3.18 3.70
CA TYR A 53 -42.51 -3.09 4.33
C TYR A 53 -42.65 -2.02 5.40
N ASP A 54 -42.71 -2.44 6.66
CA ASP A 54 -42.80 -1.51 7.77
C ASP A 54 -41.49 -0.79 7.86
N ALA A 55 -41.34 0.23 7.01
CA ALA A 55 -40.31 1.22 7.08
C ALA A 55 -40.52 2.12 8.28
N SER A 56 -41.17 1.61 9.32
CA SER A 56 -41.24 2.30 10.61
C SER A 56 -39.85 2.36 11.17
N PRO A 57 -39.21 3.49 11.03
CA PRO A 57 -37.87 3.65 11.53
C PRO A 57 -37.91 3.62 13.05
N ALA A 58 -37.33 2.64 13.64
CA ALA A 58 -36.80 2.82 14.98
C ALA A 58 -35.82 4.01 14.92
N GLY A 59 -36.35 5.24 15.05
CA GLY A 59 -35.62 6.49 14.94
C GLY A 59 -35.72 7.14 13.57
N GLU A 60 -36.82 7.89 13.31
CA GLU A 60 -37.00 8.79 12.15
C GLU A 60 -35.83 9.78 11.94
N ASP A 61 -34.99 10.01 12.96
CA ASP A 61 -33.87 10.95 12.92
C ASP A 61 -32.60 10.42 12.22
N ARG A 62 -32.49 9.13 11.89
CA ARG A 62 -31.28 8.55 11.28
C ARG A 62 -31.34 8.37 9.77
N GLY A 63 -32.51 8.50 9.15
CA GLY A 63 -32.67 8.43 7.69
C GLY A 63 -32.04 9.63 7.00
N ILE A 64 -31.16 9.40 6.01
CA ILE A 64 -30.54 10.46 5.18
C ILE A 64 -31.39 10.74 3.96
N GLY A 65 -31.97 9.70 3.37
CA GLY A 65 -32.73 9.76 2.14
C GLY A 65 -33.30 8.41 1.76
N VAL A 66 -33.70 8.25 0.51
CA VAL A 66 -34.30 7.02 -0.03
C VAL A 66 -33.68 6.64 -1.35
N LEU A 67 -33.59 5.33 -1.65
CA LEU A 67 -33.15 4.84 -2.95
C LEU A 67 -34.16 5.25 -4.03
N SER A 68 -33.63 5.82 -5.12
CA SER A 68 -34.44 6.33 -6.23
C SER A 68 -34.52 5.31 -7.35
N ALA A 69 -35.72 4.93 -7.76
CA ALA A 69 -35.97 4.14 -8.97
C ALA A 69 -35.86 4.96 -10.26
N SER A 70 -35.73 6.28 -10.16
CA SER A 70 -35.60 7.17 -11.32
C SER A 70 -34.27 6.93 -12.05
N GLY A 71 -34.34 6.29 -13.20
CA GLY A 71 -33.13 5.88 -13.96
C GLY A 71 -32.75 4.41 -13.80
N GLY A 72 -33.50 3.65 -13.00
CA GLY A 72 -33.26 2.24 -12.70
C GLY A 72 -32.37 2.05 -11.46
N LEU A 73 -32.56 0.93 -10.78
CA LEU A 73 -31.68 0.39 -9.75
C LEU A 73 -31.09 -0.90 -10.28
N GLN A 74 -29.80 -0.99 -10.38
CA GLN A 74 -29.09 -2.14 -10.94
C GLN A 74 -27.81 -2.38 -10.19
N ILE A 75 -27.55 -3.63 -9.86
CA ILE A 75 -26.23 -4.15 -9.47
C ILE A 75 -25.85 -5.17 -10.52
N SER A 76 -24.69 -5.04 -11.11
CA SER A 76 -24.17 -5.87 -12.19
C SER A 76 -22.83 -6.47 -11.80
N GLU A 77 -22.46 -7.58 -12.43
CA GLU A 77 -21.07 -8.11 -12.36
C GLU A 77 -20.08 -7.17 -13.05
N ASP A 78 -20.56 -6.33 -13.99
CA ASP A 78 -19.77 -5.24 -14.57
C ASP A 78 -20.03 -3.97 -13.74
N GLU A 79 -18.99 -3.47 -13.10
CA GLU A 79 -19.06 -2.29 -12.22
C GLU A 79 -19.57 -1.05 -12.96
N ASP A 80 -19.21 -0.89 -14.23
CA ASP A 80 -19.64 0.24 -15.07
C ASP A 80 -21.16 0.25 -15.32
N ASP A 81 -21.81 -0.91 -15.24
CA ASP A 81 -23.26 -1.06 -15.41
C ASP A 81 -24.05 -0.96 -14.09
N THR A 82 -23.37 -0.90 -12.95
CA THR A 82 -24.02 -0.75 -11.64
C THR A 82 -24.60 0.65 -11.48
N ARG A 83 -25.88 0.75 -11.11
CA ARG A 83 -26.63 2.01 -10.97
C ARG A 83 -27.41 2.01 -9.67
N LEU A 84 -26.85 2.65 -8.68
CA LEU A 84 -27.56 2.90 -7.42
C LEU A 84 -27.55 4.41 -7.16
N ARG A 85 -28.75 4.99 -7.04
CA ARG A 85 -28.93 6.41 -6.75
C ARG A 85 -29.87 6.59 -5.58
N ALA A 86 -29.58 7.57 -4.76
CA ALA A 86 -30.44 7.92 -3.63
C ALA A 86 -30.79 9.41 -3.66
N TYR A 87 -32.04 9.71 -3.36
CA TYR A 87 -32.49 11.06 -3.08
C TYR A 87 -32.13 11.43 -1.64
N VAL A 88 -31.41 12.51 -1.46
CA VAL A 88 -31.02 13.03 -0.13
C VAL A 88 -32.03 14.09 0.30
N THR A 89 -32.63 13.92 1.47
CA THR A 89 -33.62 14.88 1.99
C THR A 89 -32.97 16.23 2.32
N VAL A 90 -33.71 17.33 2.16
CA VAL A 90 -33.21 18.71 2.33
C VAL A 90 -32.49 18.89 3.67
N LYS A 91 -33.07 18.39 4.76
CA LYS A 91 -32.51 18.49 6.12
C LYS A 91 -31.16 17.79 6.30
N ASN A 92 -30.83 16.82 5.42
CA ASN A 92 -29.62 16.00 5.53
C ASN A 92 -28.53 16.34 4.50
N ARG A 93 -28.76 17.31 3.62
CA ARG A 93 -27.81 17.68 2.55
C ARG A 93 -26.43 18.07 3.08
N SER A 94 -26.37 18.74 4.23
CA SER A 94 -25.10 19.11 4.88
C SER A 94 -24.35 17.91 5.49
N ARG A 95 -25.02 16.79 5.67
CA ARG A 95 -24.47 15.57 6.29
C ARG A 95 -23.84 14.61 5.28
N VAL A 96 -24.11 14.78 3.98
CA VAL A 96 -23.58 13.89 2.93
C VAL A 96 -22.34 14.49 2.29
N ARG A 97 -21.35 13.63 2.00
CA ARG A 97 -20.10 13.96 1.32
C ARG A 97 -19.70 12.79 0.43
N VAL A 98 -19.01 13.06 -0.67
CA VAL A 98 -18.39 12.01 -1.51
C VAL A 98 -17.41 11.20 -0.65
N GLY A 99 -17.49 9.88 -0.77
CA GLY A 99 -16.70 8.93 0.00
C GLY A 99 -17.33 8.45 1.31
N ARG A 100 -18.41 9.09 1.79
CA ARG A 100 -19.09 8.67 3.03
C ARG A 100 -19.82 7.34 2.84
N TYR A 101 -19.87 6.53 3.92
CA TYR A 101 -20.51 5.22 3.93
C TYR A 101 -21.97 5.30 4.39
N LEU A 102 -22.80 4.51 3.74
CA LEU A 102 -24.24 4.42 3.97
C LEU A 102 -24.69 2.96 4.07
N LEU A 103 -25.84 2.77 4.68
CA LEU A 103 -26.52 1.49 4.78
C LEU A 103 -27.91 1.56 4.13
N ALA A 104 -28.26 0.55 3.32
CA ALA A 104 -29.62 0.32 2.81
C ALA A 104 -30.08 -1.07 3.20
N SER A 105 -31.23 -1.16 3.90
CA SER A 105 -31.73 -2.45 4.42
C SER A 105 -32.39 -3.30 3.34
N TYR A 106 -32.21 -4.61 3.42
CA TYR A 106 -32.96 -5.61 2.70
C TYR A 106 -34.15 -6.13 3.56
N PRO A 107 -35.16 -6.80 2.97
CA PRO A 107 -36.31 -7.31 3.71
C PRO A 107 -36.02 -8.38 4.75
N ASP A 108 -34.85 -9.03 4.67
CA ASP A 108 -34.39 -10.15 5.51
C ASP A 108 -33.37 -9.74 6.55
N ASP A 109 -33.42 -8.47 7.00
CA ASP A 109 -32.53 -7.86 8.00
C ASP A 109 -31.06 -7.72 7.56
N GLU A 110 -30.69 -8.18 6.36
CA GLU A 110 -29.38 -7.87 5.79
C GLU A 110 -29.31 -6.40 5.35
N ARG A 111 -28.09 -5.88 5.23
CA ARG A 111 -27.86 -4.47 4.90
C ARG A 111 -26.83 -4.33 3.79
N LEU A 112 -27.16 -3.58 2.74
CA LEU A 112 -26.17 -3.14 1.76
C LEU A 112 -25.32 -2.04 2.39
N PHE A 113 -24.03 -2.26 2.49
CA PHE A 113 -23.04 -1.27 2.82
C PHE A 113 -22.50 -0.67 1.52
N CYS A 114 -22.61 0.64 1.37
CA CYS A 114 -22.24 1.34 0.15
C CYS A 114 -21.52 2.65 0.44
N ARG A 115 -20.81 3.17 -0.57
CA ARG A 115 -20.07 4.43 -0.52
C ARG A 115 -20.69 5.45 -1.48
N ILE A 116 -20.73 6.73 -1.10
CA ILE A 116 -21.13 7.81 -2.01
C ILE A 116 -19.96 8.10 -2.96
N THR A 117 -20.18 7.93 -4.25
CA THR A 117 -19.16 8.22 -5.29
C THR A 117 -19.36 9.58 -5.94
N ALA A 118 -20.63 10.05 -6.04
CA ALA A 118 -20.91 11.38 -6.57
C ALA A 118 -22.12 12.00 -5.89
N LEU A 119 -22.19 13.33 -5.90
CA LEU A 119 -23.33 14.13 -5.46
C LEU A 119 -23.70 15.09 -6.57
N GLU A 120 -24.98 15.08 -6.98
CA GLU A 120 -25.48 15.87 -8.09
C GLU A 120 -26.74 16.64 -7.68
N TYR A 121 -26.76 17.94 -7.93
CA TYR A 121 -27.98 18.75 -7.86
C TYR A 121 -28.72 18.71 -9.19
N THR A 122 -29.96 18.20 -9.19
CA THR A 122 -30.84 18.21 -10.35
C THR A 122 -32.08 19.07 -10.10
N GLN A 123 -32.69 19.57 -11.18
CA GLN A 123 -33.93 20.31 -11.05
C GLN A 123 -35.09 19.34 -10.74
N GLU A 124 -35.98 19.74 -9.85
CA GLU A 124 -37.13 18.91 -9.47
C GLU A 124 -38.13 18.75 -10.61
N TYR A 125 -38.24 19.76 -11.46
CA TYR A 125 -39.18 19.78 -12.58
C TYR A 125 -38.44 19.70 -13.91
N ARG A 126 -38.75 18.71 -14.73
CA ARG A 126 -38.50 18.78 -16.17
C ARG A 126 -39.43 19.85 -16.72
N ALA A 127 -38.88 20.99 -17.03
CA ALA A 127 -39.65 22.13 -17.47
C ALA A 127 -40.14 21.94 -18.91
N ASP A 128 -41.38 21.54 -19.09
CA ASP A 128 -42.14 21.98 -20.28
C ASP A 128 -42.48 23.49 -20.17
N ASP A 129 -42.27 24.06 -18.97
CA ASP A 129 -42.51 25.48 -18.71
C ASP A 129 -41.38 26.15 -17.92
N ALA A 130 -40.23 26.33 -18.58
CA ALA A 130 -39.10 27.10 -18.03
C ALA A 130 -39.50 28.51 -17.61
N THR A 131 -40.53 29.08 -18.23
CA THR A 131 -41.05 30.42 -17.99
C THR A 131 -41.70 30.51 -16.62
N GLU A 132 -42.49 29.49 -16.20
CA GLU A 132 -43.16 29.49 -14.89
C GLU A 132 -42.10 29.39 -13.76
N ILE A 133 -41.07 28.58 -13.93
CA ILE A 133 -39.97 28.44 -12.95
C ILE A 133 -39.19 29.77 -12.83
N HIS A 134 -38.91 30.42 -13.97
CA HIS A 134 -38.26 31.71 -13.96
C HIS A 134 -39.14 32.80 -13.34
N ALA A 135 -40.43 32.79 -13.60
CA ALA A 135 -41.38 33.74 -13.00
C ALA A 135 -41.50 33.51 -11.47
N ARG A 136 -41.60 32.30 -11.01
CA ARG A 136 -41.59 31.98 -9.57
C ARG A 136 -40.28 32.39 -8.89
N ARG A 137 -39.14 32.18 -9.52
CA ARG A 137 -37.82 32.62 -9.01
C ARG A 137 -37.69 34.16 -8.98
N ALA A 138 -38.16 34.82 -10.00
CA ALA A 138 -38.13 36.28 -10.08
C ALA A 138 -39.05 36.96 -9.06
N MET A 139 -40.15 36.30 -8.65
CA MET A 139 -41.10 36.83 -7.67
C MET A 139 -40.73 36.51 -6.21
N ARG A 140 -39.74 35.62 -5.94
CA ARG A 140 -39.27 35.32 -4.59
C ARG A 140 -38.33 36.43 -4.11
N SER A 141 -38.68 37.13 -3.05
CA SER A 141 -37.86 38.14 -2.39
C SER A 141 -36.67 37.58 -1.57
N ARG A 142 -36.55 36.28 -1.51
CA ARG A 142 -35.50 35.53 -0.79
C ARG A 142 -34.86 34.56 -1.76
N GLY A 143 -33.68 34.79 -2.24
CA GLY A 143 -32.77 33.95 -2.98
C GLY A 143 -33.27 32.57 -3.52
N ILE A 144 -32.36 31.77 -4.00
CA ILE A 144 -32.63 30.37 -4.43
C ILE A 144 -32.96 29.54 -3.20
N ASP A 145 -34.14 28.85 -3.23
CA ASP A 145 -34.53 27.93 -2.18
C ASP A 145 -33.96 26.53 -2.51
N GLU A 146 -33.32 25.90 -1.55
CA GLU A 146 -32.78 24.53 -1.72
C GLU A 146 -33.86 23.51 -2.05
N GLU A 147 -35.12 23.76 -1.67
CA GLU A 147 -36.27 22.93 -2.00
C GLU A 147 -36.58 22.88 -3.50
N ASP A 148 -36.10 23.84 -4.29
CA ASP A 148 -36.25 23.86 -5.76
C ASP A 148 -35.37 22.83 -6.49
N PHE A 149 -34.48 22.17 -5.78
CA PHE A 149 -33.54 21.22 -6.34
C PHE A 149 -33.61 19.85 -5.62
N LYS A 150 -33.30 18.79 -6.36
CA LYS A 150 -33.06 17.46 -5.79
C LYS A 150 -31.56 17.27 -5.65
N LEU A 151 -31.10 16.83 -4.49
CA LEU A 151 -29.74 16.32 -4.33
C LEU A 151 -29.79 14.79 -4.47
N MET A 152 -29.09 14.30 -5.47
CA MET A 152 -28.93 12.89 -5.75
C MET A 152 -27.54 12.45 -5.34
N ALA A 153 -27.44 11.34 -4.63
CA ALA A 153 -26.17 10.65 -4.35
C ALA A 153 -26.06 9.41 -5.26
N GLU A 154 -24.94 9.27 -5.93
CA GLU A 154 -24.57 8.02 -6.60
C GLU A 154 -23.86 7.14 -5.57
N LEU A 155 -24.24 5.86 -5.56
CA LEU A 155 -23.77 4.90 -4.55
C LEU A 155 -23.04 3.75 -5.23
N GLU A 156 -21.89 3.42 -4.71
CA GLU A 156 -21.13 2.23 -5.06
C GLU A 156 -21.36 1.16 -3.98
N PRO A 157 -21.85 -0.03 -4.34
CA PRO A 157 -22.00 -1.12 -3.41
C PRO A 157 -20.63 -1.68 -3.02
N VAL A 158 -20.37 -1.85 -1.72
CA VAL A 158 -19.10 -2.39 -1.20
C VAL A 158 -19.30 -3.83 -0.71
N ALA A 159 -20.32 -4.07 0.11
CA ALA A 159 -20.58 -5.37 0.70
C ALA A 159 -22.03 -5.50 1.16
N VAL A 160 -22.48 -6.74 1.38
CA VAL A 160 -23.70 -7.04 2.14
C VAL A 160 -23.28 -7.46 3.54
N LEU A 161 -23.82 -6.78 4.55
CA LEU A 161 -23.65 -7.10 5.97
C LEU A 161 -24.81 -7.98 6.44
N TYR A 162 -24.49 -9.04 7.19
CA TYR A 162 -25.47 -9.95 7.75
C TYR A 162 -25.00 -10.49 9.10
N GLU A 163 -25.95 -10.91 9.95
CA GLU A 163 -25.63 -11.54 11.22
C GLU A 163 -25.63 -13.07 11.06
N ASP A 164 -24.60 -13.72 11.63
CA ASP A 164 -24.47 -15.16 11.65
C ASP A 164 -23.95 -15.60 13.03
N ASP A 165 -24.75 -16.37 13.77
CA ASP A 165 -24.47 -16.80 15.15
C ASP A 165 -24.22 -15.64 16.15
N GLY A 166 -24.70 -14.44 15.85
CA GLY A 166 -24.52 -13.23 16.66
C GLY A 166 -23.30 -12.39 16.32
N ASP A 167 -22.52 -12.81 15.32
CA ASP A 167 -21.40 -12.06 14.77
C ASP A 167 -21.80 -11.36 13.48
N LEU A 168 -21.42 -10.10 13.33
CA LEU A 168 -21.61 -9.35 12.10
C LEU A 168 -20.59 -9.79 11.05
N LYS A 169 -21.08 -10.30 9.92
CA LYS A 169 -20.28 -10.78 8.79
C LYS A 169 -20.55 -9.99 7.52
N ARG A 170 -19.67 -10.13 6.53
CA ARG A 170 -19.85 -9.56 5.20
C ARG A 170 -19.76 -10.61 4.10
N ARG A 171 -20.43 -10.34 2.98
CA ARG A 171 -20.27 -11.06 1.71
C ARG A 171 -20.30 -10.11 0.52
N MET A 172 -19.97 -10.62 -0.65
CA MET A 172 -20.05 -9.83 -1.89
C MET A 172 -21.50 -9.45 -2.17
N THR A 173 -21.67 -8.33 -2.84
CA THR A 173 -22.98 -7.82 -3.25
C THR A 173 -23.59 -8.72 -4.33
N ASP A 174 -24.79 -9.24 -4.11
CA ASP A 174 -25.45 -10.25 -4.95
C ASP A 174 -26.88 -9.87 -5.37
N ARG A 175 -27.45 -8.79 -4.82
CA ARG A 175 -28.83 -8.38 -5.08
C ARG A 175 -29.05 -6.89 -4.93
N VAL A 176 -30.10 -6.37 -5.59
CA VAL A 176 -30.49 -4.96 -5.56
C VAL A 176 -31.47 -4.72 -4.42
N PRO A 177 -31.31 -3.67 -3.59
CA PRO A 177 -32.29 -3.24 -2.62
C PRO A 177 -33.61 -2.80 -3.31
N LYS A 178 -34.73 -2.87 -2.58
CA LYS A 178 -36.01 -2.39 -3.11
C LYS A 178 -35.96 -0.87 -3.37
N PRO A 179 -36.70 -0.38 -4.38
CA PRO A 179 -36.94 1.05 -4.54
C PRO A 179 -37.54 1.65 -3.26
N GLU A 180 -37.25 2.93 -3.02
CA GLU A 180 -37.71 3.70 -1.85
C GLU A 180 -37.19 3.20 -0.49
N THR A 181 -36.28 2.22 -0.47
CA THR A 181 -35.57 1.83 0.77
C THR A 181 -34.89 3.04 1.39
N VAL A 182 -35.11 3.25 2.69
CA VAL A 182 -34.46 4.31 3.44
C VAL A 182 -32.96 4.03 3.55
N ILE A 183 -32.14 5.02 3.17
CA ILE A 183 -30.71 4.98 3.38
C ILE A 183 -30.34 5.69 4.69
N ARG A 184 -29.41 5.13 5.42
CA ARG A 184 -28.91 5.63 6.71
C ARG A 184 -27.40 5.87 6.64
N ALA A 185 -26.86 6.73 7.49
CA ALA A 185 -25.43 6.80 7.68
C ALA A 185 -24.96 5.49 8.35
N ALA A 186 -23.81 4.97 7.92
CA ALA A 186 -23.08 3.96 8.67
C ALA A 186 -22.40 4.67 9.85
N ASP A 187 -23.09 4.73 11.00
CA ASP A 187 -22.64 5.45 12.20
C ASP A 187 -22.11 4.49 13.27
N ASP A 188 -22.19 3.18 13.04
CA ASP A 188 -21.64 2.15 13.92
C ASP A 188 -20.22 1.77 13.49
N LYS A 189 -19.32 1.62 14.46
CA LYS A 189 -17.92 1.29 14.23
C LYS A 189 -17.76 -0.12 13.64
N GLU A 190 -18.58 -1.05 14.11
CA GLU A 190 -18.55 -2.44 13.67
C GLU A 190 -19.08 -2.59 12.24
N ASP A 191 -20.16 -1.89 11.88
CA ASP A 191 -20.69 -1.86 10.51
C ASP A 191 -19.62 -1.40 9.51
N ILE A 192 -18.88 -0.34 9.85
CA ILE A 192 -17.85 0.21 8.96
C ILE A 192 -16.64 -0.70 8.90
N LYS A 193 -16.14 -1.20 10.05
CA LYS A 193 -15.00 -2.12 10.06
C LYS A 193 -15.29 -3.40 9.30
N THR A 194 -16.44 -4.02 9.54
CA THR A 194 -16.85 -5.23 8.83
C THR A 194 -17.06 -4.93 7.35
N GLY A 195 -17.76 -3.84 7.02
CA GLY A 195 -18.03 -3.45 5.63
C GLY A 195 -16.74 -3.24 4.82
N LEU A 196 -15.72 -2.63 5.41
CA LEU A 196 -14.41 -2.40 4.80
C LEU A 196 -13.40 -3.53 5.05
N LYS A 197 -13.78 -4.58 5.78
CA LYS A 197 -12.88 -5.68 6.17
C LYS A 197 -11.67 -5.19 6.98
N ILE A 198 -11.83 -4.13 7.79
CA ILE A 198 -10.75 -3.61 8.64
C ILE A 198 -10.60 -4.50 9.88
N PRO A 199 -9.41 -5.05 10.16
CA PRO A 199 -9.17 -5.86 11.36
C PRO A 199 -9.42 -5.07 12.65
N SER A 200 -9.95 -5.74 13.68
CA SER A 200 -10.12 -5.17 15.02
C SER A 200 -8.79 -5.05 15.76
N GLU A 201 -7.87 -5.99 15.51
CA GLU A 201 -6.55 -6.08 16.13
C GLU A 201 -5.44 -5.98 15.09
N GLY A 202 -4.21 -5.72 15.55
CA GLY A 202 -3.04 -5.62 14.67
C GLY A 202 -2.25 -4.32 14.88
N VAL A 203 -1.42 -3.97 13.90
CA VAL A 203 -0.57 -2.77 13.92
C VAL A 203 -1.38 -1.56 13.48
N PHE A 204 -1.51 -0.57 14.35
CA PHE A 204 -2.22 0.68 14.07
C PHE A 204 -1.46 1.52 13.03
N LEU A 205 -2.17 1.98 12.02
CA LEU A 205 -1.60 2.83 10.96
C LEU A 205 -2.14 4.27 11.00
N GLY A 206 -3.41 4.43 11.35
CA GLY A 206 -4.07 5.75 11.39
C GLY A 206 -5.57 5.63 11.63
N HIS A 207 -6.27 6.73 11.45
CA HIS A 207 -7.72 6.79 11.56
C HIS A 207 -8.37 6.87 10.18
N LEU A 208 -9.46 6.12 9.98
CA LEU A 208 -10.24 6.16 8.74
C LEU A 208 -10.68 7.60 8.44
N SER A 209 -10.47 8.03 7.22
CA SER A 209 -10.83 9.37 6.77
C SER A 209 -11.50 9.37 5.41
N VAL A 210 -12.16 10.46 5.09
CA VAL A 210 -12.76 10.74 3.80
C VAL A 210 -12.52 12.20 3.46
N GLY A 211 -11.85 12.46 2.35
CA GLY A 211 -11.54 13.82 1.91
C GLY A 211 -10.77 14.64 2.96
N GLY A 212 -9.85 13.99 3.68
CA GLY A 212 -9.02 14.62 4.71
C GLY A 212 -9.71 14.90 6.05
N GLN A 213 -10.89 14.31 6.29
CA GLN A 213 -11.60 14.41 7.58
C GLN A 213 -11.83 13.01 8.16
N CYS A 214 -11.55 12.83 9.45
CA CYS A 214 -11.82 11.57 10.13
C CYS A 214 -13.29 11.17 9.99
N VAL A 215 -13.54 9.88 9.75
CA VAL A 215 -14.87 9.29 9.84
C VAL A 215 -15.19 9.13 11.32
N GLU A 216 -16.26 9.78 11.76
CA GLU A 216 -16.72 9.75 13.15
C GLU A 216 -17.96 8.87 13.28
N THR A 217 -18.01 8.10 14.36
CA THR A 217 -19.12 7.24 14.75
C THR A 217 -19.75 7.76 16.06
N VAL A 218 -20.79 7.08 16.52
CA VAL A 218 -21.42 7.38 17.83
C VAL A 218 -20.65 6.79 19.02
N ALA A 219 -19.60 6.01 18.76
CA ALA A 219 -18.78 5.38 19.81
C ALA A 219 -17.84 6.38 20.49
N ASP A 220 -17.26 5.97 21.63
CA ASP A 220 -16.19 6.69 22.33
C ASP A 220 -14.92 5.80 22.40
N PRO A 221 -13.83 6.19 21.76
CA PRO A 221 -13.63 7.35 20.90
C PRO A 221 -14.41 7.25 19.58
N PRO A 222 -14.81 8.40 18.97
CA PRO A 222 -15.64 8.39 17.75
C PRO A 222 -14.88 7.96 16.49
N SER A 223 -13.55 8.10 16.48
CA SER A 223 -12.71 7.73 15.33
C SER A 223 -12.63 6.21 15.13
N ILE A 224 -12.39 5.81 13.89
CA ILE A 224 -12.23 4.40 13.51
C ILE A 224 -10.75 4.14 13.29
N ASP A 225 -10.17 3.28 14.13
CA ASP A 225 -8.79 2.86 14.01
C ASP A 225 -8.65 1.90 12.83
N TYR A 226 -7.70 2.20 11.95
CA TYR A 226 -7.27 1.30 10.91
C TYR A 226 -6.02 0.53 11.36
N ARG A 227 -6.07 -0.79 11.22
CA ARG A 227 -5.00 -1.68 11.64
C ARG A 227 -4.59 -2.61 10.50
N LEU A 228 -3.31 -2.92 10.44
CA LEU A 228 -2.77 -3.96 9.59
C LEU A 228 -2.79 -5.28 10.36
N ARG A 229 -3.34 -6.32 9.75
CA ARG A 229 -3.38 -7.66 10.34
C ARG A 229 -1.96 -8.14 10.69
N ASP A 230 -1.81 -8.66 11.90
CA ASP A 230 -0.50 -9.05 12.43
C ASP A 230 -0.51 -10.41 13.17
N ALA A 231 -1.56 -11.18 13.00
CA ALA A 231 -1.71 -12.53 13.54
C ALA A 231 -1.84 -13.57 12.42
N TYR A 232 -1.59 -14.84 12.75
CA TYR A 232 -1.73 -15.96 11.82
C TYR A 232 -3.14 -16.54 11.73
N ASP A 233 -4.11 -16.01 12.47
CA ASP A 233 -5.47 -16.56 12.58
C ASP A 233 -6.21 -16.59 11.23
N ASP A 234 -6.06 -15.52 10.43
CA ASP A 234 -6.68 -15.37 9.11
C ASP A 234 -5.67 -15.33 7.95
N GLY A 235 -4.50 -15.90 8.13
CA GLY A 235 -3.39 -15.91 7.16
C GLY A 235 -2.11 -15.34 7.76
N ASP A 236 -1.12 -15.02 6.92
CA ASP A 236 0.17 -14.55 7.42
C ASP A 236 0.12 -13.06 7.81
N PRO A 237 0.86 -12.66 8.86
CA PRO A 237 1.06 -11.27 9.20
C PRO A 237 1.52 -10.44 7.99
N LEU A 238 0.92 -9.27 7.78
CA LEU A 238 1.19 -8.47 6.58
C LEU A 238 2.63 -7.96 6.51
N VAL A 239 3.30 -7.80 7.65
CA VAL A 239 4.71 -7.39 7.69
C VAL A 239 5.62 -8.37 6.93
N PHE A 240 5.30 -9.67 6.92
CA PHE A 240 6.07 -10.68 6.16
C PHE A 240 5.60 -10.82 4.69
N ARG A 241 4.64 -10.01 4.28
CA ARG A 241 4.14 -9.91 2.90
C ARG A 241 4.53 -8.59 2.25
N HIS A 242 5.51 -7.94 2.81
CA HIS A 242 6.17 -6.72 2.38
C HIS A 242 5.25 -5.49 2.31
N THR A 243 5.83 -4.37 2.72
CA THR A 243 5.15 -3.08 2.79
C THR A 243 5.95 -2.03 2.04
N LEU A 244 5.26 -1.21 1.24
CA LEU A 244 5.80 -0.01 0.62
C LEU A 244 5.17 1.22 1.26
N VAL A 245 5.99 2.18 1.64
CA VAL A 245 5.58 3.52 2.05
C VAL A 245 6.11 4.51 1.01
N ALA A 246 5.23 5.02 0.16
CA ALA A 246 5.59 5.97 -0.89
C ALA A 246 5.08 7.39 -0.56
N GLY A 247 5.86 8.40 -0.92
CA GLY A 247 5.45 9.79 -0.70
C GLY A 247 6.57 10.79 -0.98
N GLY A 248 6.25 12.00 -1.36
CA GLY A 248 7.22 13.08 -1.62
C GLY A 248 7.95 13.55 -0.36
N THR A 249 8.95 14.41 -0.56
CA THR A 249 9.69 15.04 0.55
C THR A 249 8.74 15.84 1.45
N GLY A 250 8.80 15.62 2.75
CA GLY A 250 7.98 16.32 3.74
C GLY A 250 6.55 15.81 3.88
N SER A 251 6.13 14.78 3.16
CA SER A 251 4.79 14.16 3.25
C SER A 251 4.53 13.44 4.59
N GLY A 252 5.58 13.09 5.33
CA GLY A 252 5.50 12.39 6.61
C GLY A 252 5.89 10.90 6.57
N LYS A 253 6.58 10.43 5.52
CA LYS A 253 7.02 9.02 5.38
C LYS A 253 7.76 8.50 6.61
N ALA A 254 8.85 9.16 7.01
CA ALA A 254 9.66 8.72 8.15
C ALA A 254 8.86 8.73 9.47
N HIS A 255 7.95 9.69 9.65
CA HIS A 255 7.03 9.73 10.77
C HIS A 255 6.10 8.50 10.77
N ALA A 256 5.43 8.22 9.66
CA ALA A 256 4.54 7.05 9.53
C ALA A 256 5.32 5.74 9.73
N ALA A 257 6.51 5.63 9.13
CA ALA A 257 7.38 4.46 9.25
C ALA A 257 7.80 4.21 10.70
N LYS A 258 8.29 5.24 11.43
CA LYS A 258 8.65 5.11 12.85
C LYS A 258 7.47 4.67 13.71
N ASN A 259 6.29 5.25 13.49
CA ASN A 259 5.08 4.89 14.23
C ASN A 259 4.68 3.42 14.03
N VAL A 260 4.91 2.88 12.84
CA VAL A 260 4.66 1.46 12.54
C VAL A 260 5.76 0.58 13.13
N LEU A 261 7.04 0.92 12.89
CA LEU A 261 8.19 0.12 13.36
C LEU A 261 8.23 0.04 14.89
N ARG A 262 7.87 1.13 15.62
CA ARG A 262 7.82 1.11 17.09
C ARG A 262 6.84 0.08 17.64
N GLN A 263 5.72 -0.16 16.96
CA GLN A 263 4.75 -1.17 17.36
C GLN A 263 5.26 -2.60 17.12
N TYR A 264 6.07 -2.84 16.07
CA TYR A 264 6.73 -4.14 15.89
C TYR A 264 7.80 -4.42 16.94
N LEU A 265 8.33 -3.37 17.58
CA LEU A 265 9.34 -3.44 18.64
C LEU A 265 8.72 -3.51 20.05
N ASP A 266 7.40 -3.57 20.16
CA ASP A 266 6.72 -3.73 21.44
C ASP A 266 7.18 -5.00 22.16
N GLU A 267 7.24 -4.94 23.50
CA GLU A 267 7.67 -6.08 24.33
C GLU A 267 6.70 -7.26 24.24
N ASP A 268 5.42 -6.96 24.07
CA ASP A 268 4.35 -7.95 23.96
C ASP A 268 4.19 -8.52 22.52
N ARG A 269 4.96 -7.99 21.56
CA ARG A 269 4.89 -8.44 20.15
C ARG A 269 5.84 -9.60 19.89
N SER A 270 5.27 -10.75 19.55
CA SER A 270 6.03 -11.96 19.20
C SER A 270 5.33 -12.76 18.12
N TYR A 271 6.05 -13.64 17.46
CA TYR A 271 5.54 -14.51 16.41
C TYR A 271 5.96 -15.95 16.65
N PRO A 272 5.09 -16.94 16.38
CA PRO A 272 5.42 -18.35 16.51
C PRO A 272 6.54 -18.75 15.53
N ILE A 273 7.46 -19.57 16.00
CA ILE A 273 8.54 -20.12 15.17
C ILE A 273 7.99 -21.16 14.20
N GLU A 274 7.06 -21.98 14.66
CA GLU A 274 6.30 -22.95 13.89
C GLU A 274 4.83 -22.55 13.91
N GLN A 275 4.10 -22.77 12.84
CA GLN A 275 2.73 -22.32 12.67
C GLN A 275 1.77 -22.81 13.77
N ASP A 276 2.04 -23.98 14.36
CA ASP A 276 1.27 -24.59 15.45
C ASP A 276 2.09 -24.75 16.74
N GLY A 277 3.20 -24.00 16.88
CA GLY A 277 4.13 -24.13 18.01
C GLY A 277 3.88 -23.14 19.13
N ASP A 278 4.12 -23.59 20.40
CA ASP A 278 4.00 -22.75 21.60
C ASP A 278 5.19 -21.77 21.78
N ARG A 279 6.23 -21.87 20.94
CA ARG A 279 7.43 -21.04 21.06
C ARG A 279 7.32 -19.82 20.15
N GLU A 280 7.33 -18.66 20.78
CA GLU A 280 7.29 -17.37 20.10
C GLU A 280 8.61 -16.60 20.26
N VAL A 281 8.92 -15.77 19.25
CA VAL A 281 10.11 -14.93 19.25
C VAL A 281 9.75 -13.52 18.82
N ARG A 282 10.28 -12.52 19.52
CA ARG A 282 10.15 -11.09 19.17
C ARG A 282 10.83 -10.83 17.82
N PRO A 283 10.29 -9.97 16.98
CA PRO A 283 10.94 -9.61 15.72
C PRO A 283 12.22 -8.80 15.97
N ALA A 284 13.19 -8.95 15.08
CA ALA A 284 14.30 -8.03 14.92
C ALA A 284 13.99 -7.06 13.78
N VAL A 285 14.35 -5.79 13.94
CA VAL A 285 14.24 -4.78 12.89
C VAL A 285 15.64 -4.29 12.53
N VAL A 286 15.99 -4.37 11.25
CA VAL A 286 17.21 -3.76 10.69
C VAL A 286 16.79 -2.67 9.73
N GLN A 287 17.14 -1.42 10.06
CA GLN A 287 16.77 -0.24 9.30
C GLN A 287 17.98 0.43 8.66
N PHE A 288 18.01 0.46 7.33
CA PHE A 288 18.99 1.27 6.58
C PHE A 288 18.55 2.73 6.56
N ASP A 289 19.43 3.62 7.00
CA ASP A 289 19.12 5.00 7.35
C ASP A 289 20.06 6.01 6.66
N PRO A 290 19.80 6.38 5.41
CA PRO A 290 20.61 7.38 4.70
C PRO A 290 20.36 8.82 5.16
N GLN A 291 19.29 9.07 5.92
CA GLN A 291 18.88 10.39 6.39
C GLN A 291 19.21 10.66 7.86
N ASP A 292 19.68 9.63 8.61
CA ASP A 292 19.99 9.70 10.04
C ASP A 292 18.79 10.08 10.92
N GLU A 293 17.66 9.41 10.66
CA GLU A 293 16.40 9.67 11.35
C GLU A 293 15.97 8.56 12.32
N TYR A 294 16.34 7.29 12.06
CA TYR A 294 15.77 6.15 12.78
C TYR A 294 16.48 5.81 14.10
N ALA A 295 17.75 6.17 14.27
CA ALA A 295 18.45 6.00 15.55
C ALA A 295 17.80 6.84 16.68
N GLN A 296 17.07 7.90 16.32
CA GLN A 296 16.26 8.70 17.26
C GLN A 296 15.15 7.91 17.94
N MET A 297 14.75 6.75 17.40
CA MET A 297 13.73 5.88 18.01
C MET A 297 14.16 5.33 19.39
N HIS A 298 15.43 5.49 19.76
CA HIS A 298 15.91 5.25 21.13
C HIS A 298 15.25 6.20 22.15
N ASP A 299 14.96 7.43 21.74
CA ASP A 299 14.55 8.50 22.62
C ASP A 299 13.03 8.71 22.58
N ASP A 300 12.46 9.24 23.67
CA ASP A 300 11.04 9.53 23.77
C ASP A 300 10.58 10.62 22.78
N GLY A 301 9.35 10.49 22.32
CA GLY A 301 8.68 11.47 21.47
C GLY A 301 8.27 12.74 22.22
N GLU A 302 8.12 13.84 21.51
CA GLU A 302 7.67 15.12 22.05
C GLU A 302 6.14 15.25 21.90
N TYR A 303 5.39 14.81 22.92
CA TYR A 303 3.93 14.94 23.00
C TYR A 303 3.47 15.02 24.45
N ASP A 304 2.25 15.50 24.66
CA ASP A 304 1.69 15.66 26.00
C ASP A 304 1.11 14.35 26.58
N GLU A 305 0.86 14.35 27.90
CA GLU A 305 0.26 13.20 28.58
C GLU A 305 -1.15 12.83 28.08
N SER A 306 -1.89 13.77 27.47
CA SER A 306 -3.23 13.48 26.98
C SER A 306 -3.16 12.63 25.71
N PHE A 307 -2.18 12.90 24.88
CA PHE A 307 -1.90 12.10 23.70
C PHE A 307 -1.36 10.70 24.08
N ALA A 308 -0.42 10.62 25.03
CA ALA A 308 0.07 9.34 25.54
C ALA A 308 -1.07 8.45 26.04
N ARG A 309 -1.99 8.98 26.86
CA ARG A 309 -3.17 8.25 27.32
C ARG A 309 -4.12 7.82 26.19
N THR A 310 -4.13 8.55 25.09
CA THR A 310 -4.90 8.14 23.91
C THR A 310 -4.26 6.95 23.21
N LEU A 311 -2.93 6.96 23.07
CA LEU A 311 -2.17 5.84 22.52
C LEU A 311 -2.33 4.58 23.39
N ASP A 312 -2.25 4.72 24.74
CA ASP A 312 -2.49 3.62 25.70
C ASP A 312 -3.88 2.98 25.47
N ARG A 313 -4.93 3.81 25.37
CA ARG A 313 -6.31 3.30 25.13
C ARG A 313 -6.47 2.61 23.78
N GLN A 314 -5.68 3.01 22.80
CA GLN A 314 -5.67 2.41 21.47
C GLN A 314 -4.73 1.21 21.37
N GLY A 315 -3.95 0.90 22.42
CA GLY A 315 -2.94 -0.16 22.38
C GLY A 315 -1.85 0.11 21.37
N VAL A 316 -1.44 1.36 21.20
CA VAL A 316 -0.36 1.78 20.30
C VAL A 316 0.92 1.96 21.11
N ALA A 317 1.93 1.15 20.84
CA ALA A 317 3.23 1.26 21.49
C ALA A 317 3.87 2.63 21.19
N HIS A 318 4.32 3.32 22.23
CA HIS A 318 4.88 4.65 22.14
C HIS A 318 6.05 4.85 23.13
N GLY A 319 6.71 6.01 23.06
CA GLY A 319 7.94 6.27 23.79
C GLY A 319 9.16 5.66 23.12
N GLY A 320 10.35 5.99 23.61
CA GLY A 320 11.62 5.50 23.15
C GLY A 320 11.71 3.96 23.19
N HIS A 321 12.64 3.41 22.43
CA HIS A 321 12.93 1.98 22.45
C HIS A 321 14.37 1.74 22.91
N ASP A 322 14.56 1.25 24.11
CA ASP A 322 15.88 1.15 24.80
C ASP A 322 16.89 0.25 24.03
N ASP A 323 16.45 -0.83 23.37
CA ASP A 323 17.32 -1.72 22.56
C ASP A 323 17.42 -1.25 21.10
N THR A 324 17.52 0.08 20.89
CA THR A 324 17.87 0.70 19.61
C THR A 324 19.35 0.98 19.58
N VAL A 325 20.04 0.43 18.56
CA VAL A 325 21.51 0.52 18.42
C VAL A 325 21.86 0.99 17.01
N ALA A 326 22.80 1.93 16.90
CA ALA A 326 23.37 2.35 15.63
C ALA A 326 24.61 1.49 15.30
N PHE A 327 24.49 0.58 14.33
CA PHE A 327 25.63 -0.14 13.76
C PHE A 327 26.27 0.74 12.69
N VAL A 328 27.44 1.30 13.01
CA VAL A 328 28.10 2.32 12.22
C VAL A 328 29.16 1.71 11.29
N PRO A 329 28.96 1.73 9.97
CA PRO A 329 29.96 1.23 9.03
C PRO A 329 31.20 2.12 9.04
N GLN A 330 32.35 1.52 9.24
CA GLN A 330 33.63 2.20 9.10
C GLN A 330 34.01 2.24 7.62
N VAL A 331 33.98 3.44 7.02
CA VAL A 331 34.31 3.66 5.61
C VAL A 331 35.38 4.72 5.51
N GLY A 332 36.61 4.29 5.23
CA GLY A 332 37.79 5.18 5.15
C GLY A 332 37.96 6.01 6.42
N THR A 333 38.00 7.34 6.25
CA THR A 333 38.17 8.31 7.35
C THR A 333 36.84 8.97 7.74
N ALA A 334 35.71 8.51 7.19
CA ALA A 334 34.41 9.07 7.53
C ALA A 334 34.07 8.80 9.01
N SER A 335 33.55 9.82 9.68
CA SER A 335 33.22 9.75 11.11
C SER A 335 31.73 10.00 11.29
N TYR A 336 31.07 9.10 11.96
CA TYR A 336 29.68 9.27 12.40
C TYR A 336 29.64 10.08 13.69
N ALA A 337 29.00 11.21 13.67
CA ALA A 337 28.79 12.06 14.84
C ALA A 337 27.29 12.22 15.08
N ALA A 338 26.76 11.43 16.00
CA ALA A 338 25.38 11.57 16.44
C ALA A 338 25.29 12.60 17.57
N SER A 339 24.64 13.72 17.31
CA SER A 339 24.36 14.74 18.33
C SER A 339 22.88 14.82 18.73
N HIS A 340 22.02 14.05 18.07
CA HIS A 340 20.56 14.18 18.14
C HIS A 340 19.84 12.91 18.61
N HIS A 341 20.58 11.87 19.05
CA HIS A 341 20.05 10.67 19.69
C HIS A 341 21.02 10.09 20.72
N HIS A 342 20.51 9.20 21.59
CA HIS A 342 21.30 8.55 22.64
C HIS A 342 21.55 7.06 22.39
N ALA A 343 21.18 6.53 21.22
CA ALA A 343 21.42 5.13 20.86
C ALA A 343 22.90 4.78 20.90
N GLU A 344 23.24 3.59 21.42
CA GLU A 344 24.60 3.04 21.42
C GLU A 344 25.14 2.93 19.99
N GLN A 345 26.42 3.28 19.80
CA GLN A 345 27.09 3.20 18.51
C GLN A 345 28.07 2.03 18.50
N ILE A 346 27.85 1.07 17.61
CA ILE A 346 28.70 -0.11 17.42
C ILE A 346 29.40 -0.02 16.06
N PRO A 347 30.71 0.27 16.01
CA PRO A 347 31.41 0.30 14.75
C PRO A 347 31.68 -1.11 14.20
N PHE A 348 31.61 -1.24 12.88
CA PHE A 348 31.93 -2.47 12.16
C PHE A 348 32.60 -2.19 10.81
N THR A 349 33.24 -3.22 10.23
CA THR A 349 33.77 -3.18 8.86
C THR A 349 33.12 -4.28 8.01
N ILE A 350 33.11 -4.07 6.69
CA ILE A 350 32.77 -5.11 5.71
C ILE A 350 34.05 -5.87 5.36
N PRO A 351 34.15 -7.17 5.67
CA PRO A 351 35.35 -7.94 5.27
C PRO A 351 35.29 -8.22 3.76
N PHE A 352 36.47 -8.16 3.11
CA PHE A 352 36.56 -8.42 1.66
C PHE A 352 36.15 -9.84 1.28
N SER A 353 36.23 -10.81 2.21
CA SER A 353 35.77 -12.17 2.01
C SER A 353 34.30 -12.28 1.57
N MET A 354 33.46 -11.30 1.92
CA MET A 354 32.05 -11.27 1.42
C MET A 354 31.95 -11.15 -0.10
N VAL A 355 32.99 -10.71 -0.79
CA VAL A 355 33.05 -10.61 -2.26
C VAL A 355 33.15 -11.99 -2.91
N GLU A 356 33.60 -13.02 -2.21
CA GLU A 356 33.67 -14.38 -2.73
C GLU A 356 32.29 -14.87 -3.20
N ASP A 357 31.29 -14.74 -2.32
CA ASP A 357 29.90 -15.12 -2.62
C ASP A 357 29.12 -14.01 -3.37
N ASN A 358 29.58 -12.76 -3.22
CA ASN A 358 28.91 -11.57 -3.77
C ASN A 358 29.85 -10.69 -4.62
N PRO A 359 30.35 -11.19 -5.77
CA PRO A 359 31.32 -10.48 -6.63
C PRO A 359 30.84 -9.12 -7.12
N TRP A 360 29.52 -8.93 -7.18
CA TRP A 360 28.89 -7.69 -7.62
C TRP A 360 29.11 -6.52 -6.64
N LEU A 361 29.52 -6.78 -5.39
CA LEU A 361 29.86 -5.73 -4.42
C LEU A 361 30.99 -4.79 -4.90
N ILE A 362 31.93 -5.30 -5.69
CA ILE A 362 33.04 -4.50 -6.27
C ILE A 362 32.86 -4.20 -7.76
N ALA A 363 31.70 -4.51 -8.31
CA ALA A 363 31.42 -4.35 -9.73
C ALA A 363 30.59 -3.11 -10.06
N SER A 364 30.28 -2.24 -9.11
CA SER A 364 29.34 -1.12 -9.22
C SER A 364 29.33 -0.47 -10.62
N SER A 365 28.24 0.12 -10.97
CA SER A 365 27.86 0.76 -12.24
C SER A 365 29.03 1.06 -13.20
N GLY A 366 29.24 0.25 -14.20
CA GLY A 366 30.22 0.52 -15.22
C GLY A 366 31.11 -0.64 -15.66
N LEU A 367 30.99 -1.85 -15.14
CA LEU A 367 31.50 -3.05 -15.80
C LEU A 367 30.43 -3.53 -16.81
N ASN A 368 30.85 -3.72 -18.07
CA ASN A 368 30.01 -4.45 -19.03
C ASN A 368 30.09 -5.96 -18.76
N ASP A 369 29.22 -6.74 -19.40
CA ASP A 369 29.09 -8.18 -19.17
C ASP A 369 30.40 -8.94 -19.35
N ASN A 370 31.22 -8.56 -20.34
CA ASN A 370 32.53 -9.18 -20.56
C ASN A 370 33.51 -8.87 -19.43
N GLN A 371 33.51 -7.65 -18.91
CA GLN A 371 34.37 -7.22 -17.81
C GLN A 371 33.94 -7.87 -16.50
N TYR A 372 32.62 -7.94 -16.26
CA TYR A 372 32.07 -8.63 -15.10
C TYR A 372 32.33 -10.15 -15.17
N GLY A 373 32.15 -10.75 -16.36
CA GLY A 373 32.50 -12.15 -16.59
C GLY A 373 33.99 -12.45 -16.34
N ALA A 374 34.89 -11.57 -16.79
CA ALA A 374 36.31 -11.69 -16.50
C ALA A 374 36.64 -11.59 -14.99
N LEU A 375 35.99 -10.66 -14.27
CA LEU A 375 36.13 -10.53 -12.82
C LEU A 375 35.71 -11.81 -12.10
N VAL A 376 34.49 -12.31 -12.40
CA VAL A 376 33.87 -13.43 -11.66
C VAL A 376 34.48 -14.79 -12.03
N ASN A 377 34.76 -15.01 -13.33
CA ASN A 377 35.18 -16.35 -13.80
C ASN A 377 36.69 -16.55 -13.85
N GLU A 378 37.48 -15.46 -13.87
CA GLU A 378 38.93 -15.56 -14.05
C GLU A 378 39.72 -14.94 -12.89
N LEU A 379 39.40 -13.69 -12.52
CA LEU A 379 40.22 -12.92 -11.59
C LEU A 379 39.98 -13.30 -10.12
N LEU A 380 38.72 -13.29 -9.66
CA LEU A 380 38.39 -13.65 -8.29
C LEU A 380 38.70 -15.11 -7.94
N PRO A 381 38.40 -16.13 -8.78
CA PRO A 381 38.80 -17.50 -8.49
C PRO A 381 40.30 -17.66 -8.29
N ARG A 382 41.13 -17.06 -9.16
CA ARG A 382 42.61 -17.10 -9.04
C ARG A 382 43.10 -16.36 -7.83
N PHE A 383 42.42 -15.28 -7.42
CA PHE A 383 42.75 -14.56 -6.19
C PHE A 383 42.47 -15.43 -4.95
N TRP A 384 41.26 -16.05 -4.88
CA TRP A 384 40.90 -16.91 -3.74
C TRP A 384 41.74 -18.21 -3.71
N ASP A 385 42.09 -18.80 -4.85
CA ASP A 385 43.04 -19.93 -4.92
C ASP A 385 44.41 -19.58 -4.33
N ARG A 386 44.84 -18.32 -4.49
CA ARG A 386 46.15 -17.86 -4.01
C ARG A 386 46.17 -17.42 -2.57
N TYR A 387 45.14 -16.73 -2.09
CA TYR A 387 45.12 -16.08 -0.78
C TYR A 387 44.15 -16.75 0.21
N GLY A 388 43.22 -17.61 -0.25
CA GLY A 388 42.19 -18.27 0.56
C GLY A 388 41.13 -17.31 1.08
N GLU A 389 40.21 -17.82 1.92
CA GLU A 389 39.09 -17.07 2.50
C GLU A 389 39.53 -15.84 3.35
N ALA A 390 40.78 -15.78 3.81
CA ALA A 390 41.36 -14.66 4.54
C ALA A 390 41.96 -13.58 3.62
N GLY A 391 41.73 -13.67 2.31
CA GLY A 391 42.20 -12.69 1.33
C GLY A 391 41.60 -11.31 1.60
N THR A 392 42.49 -10.28 1.70
CA THR A 392 42.06 -8.89 1.95
C THR A 392 41.98 -8.07 0.68
N TYR A 393 41.27 -6.94 0.75
CA TYR A 393 41.20 -6.00 -0.37
C TYR A 393 42.55 -5.47 -0.80
N ASP A 394 43.46 -5.18 0.13
CA ASP A 394 44.84 -4.73 -0.18
C ASP A 394 45.62 -5.80 -0.93
N GLN A 395 45.45 -7.06 -0.57
CA GLN A 395 46.01 -8.20 -1.32
C GLN A 395 45.40 -8.32 -2.70
N PHE A 396 44.07 -8.09 -2.85
CA PHE A 396 43.42 -8.05 -4.15
C PHE A 396 43.94 -6.92 -5.02
N GLN A 397 44.16 -5.73 -4.48
CA GLN A 397 44.78 -4.64 -5.22
C GLN A 397 46.22 -5.00 -5.68
N SER A 398 47.00 -5.60 -4.77
CA SER A 398 48.35 -6.07 -5.11
C SER A 398 48.34 -7.16 -6.17
N PHE A 399 47.37 -8.08 -6.12
CA PHE A 399 47.16 -9.10 -7.14
C PHE A 399 46.78 -8.50 -8.51
N MET A 400 45.94 -7.49 -8.54
CA MET A 400 45.56 -6.75 -9.76
C MET A 400 46.69 -5.85 -10.28
N ASP A 401 47.71 -5.52 -9.45
CA ASP A 401 48.87 -4.75 -9.86
C ASP A 401 50.00 -5.65 -10.44
N ASP A 402 49.83 -6.98 -10.38
CA ASP A 402 50.81 -7.94 -10.91
C ASP A 402 50.82 -7.92 -12.45
N GLY A 403 51.87 -7.35 -13.06
CA GLY A 403 52.02 -7.27 -14.52
C GLY A 403 52.19 -8.65 -15.18
N ALA A 404 52.80 -9.61 -14.47
CA ALA A 404 52.99 -10.96 -15.00
C ALA A 404 51.65 -11.71 -15.10
N LEU A 405 50.74 -11.49 -14.14
CA LEU A 405 49.38 -12.03 -14.21
C LEU A 405 48.60 -11.50 -15.44
N ARG A 406 48.70 -10.21 -15.69
CA ARG A 406 48.08 -9.55 -16.84
C ARG A 406 48.52 -10.15 -18.16
N GLU A 407 49.88 -10.27 -18.35
CA GLU A 407 50.47 -10.88 -19.54
C GLU A 407 50.05 -12.35 -19.68
N GLN A 408 50.10 -13.12 -18.61
CA GLN A 408 49.71 -14.54 -18.62
C GLN A 408 48.23 -14.74 -19.04
N LEU A 409 47.31 -13.88 -18.58
CA LEU A 409 45.89 -13.98 -18.92
C LEU A 409 45.62 -13.61 -20.40
N ASP A 410 46.33 -12.62 -20.93
CA ASP A 410 46.23 -12.21 -22.32
C ASP A 410 46.84 -13.28 -23.27
N GLU A 411 48.01 -13.81 -22.95
CA GLU A 411 48.66 -14.89 -23.69
C GLU A 411 47.82 -16.18 -23.71
N ALA A 412 47.13 -16.49 -22.59
CA ALA A 412 46.19 -17.61 -22.48
C ALA A 412 44.87 -17.36 -23.22
N GLY A 413 44.64 -16.12 -23.67
CA GLY A 413 43.39 -15.73 -24.32
C GLY A 413 42.16 -15.75 -23.43
N SER A 414 42.35 -15.80 -22.06
CA SER A 414 41.27 -15.84 -21.09
C SER A 414 40.74 -14.44 -20.75
N VAL A 415 41.62 -13.44 -20.62
CA VAL A 415 41.25 -12.05 -20.37
C VAL A 415 42.13 -11.12 -21.19
N HIS A 416 41.56 -10.37 -22.10
CA HIS A 416 42.29 -9.38 -22.89
C HIS A 416 42.81 -8.24 -22.00
N GLU A 417 44.02 -7.75 -22.28
CA GLU A 417 44.68 -6.67 -21.51
C GLU A 417 43.76 -5.47 -21.21
N ALA A 418 43.02 -4.99 -22.23
CA ALA A 418 42.11 -3.86 -22.06
C ALA A 418 40.96 -4.14 -21.10
N THR A 419 40.49 -5.39 -21.06
CA THR A 419 39.46 -5.85 -20.13
C THR A 419 40.02 -5.91 -18.71
N PHE A 420 41.20 -6.50 -18.55
CA PHE A 420 41.93 -6.52 -17.26
C PHE A 420 42.11 -5.11 -16.69
N ASP A 421 42.66 -4.18 -17.50
CA ASP A 421 42.89 -2.79 -17.08
C ASP A 421 41.58 -2.05 -16.75
N ALA A 422 40.47 -2.35 -17.41
CA ALA A 422 39.17 -1.79 -17.11
C ALA A 422 38.63 -2.28 -15.75
N VAL A 423 38.71 -3.59 -15.49
CA VAL A 423 38.30 -4.19 -14.21
C VAL A 423 39.16 -3.64 -13.08
N LYS A 424 40.50 -3.66 -13.23
CA LYS A 424 41.44 -3.11 -12.26
C LYS A 424 41.13 -1.67 -11.88
N ARG A 425 40.92 -0.80 -12.86
CA ARG A 425 40.61 0.62 -12.62
C ARG A 425 39.35 0.82 -11.83
N ARG A 426 38.31 0.01 -12.09
CA ARG A 426 36.99 0.13 -11.43
C ARG A 426 36.96 -0.50 -10.07
N ALA A 427 37.61 -1.65 -9.89
CA ALA A 427 37.72 -2.30 -8.60
C ALA A 427 38.56 -1.48 -7.58
N ARG A 428 39.48 -0.61 -8.02
CA ARG A 428 40.30 0.22 -7.14
C ARG A 428 39.55 1.23 -6.26
N GLY A 429 38.33 1.57 -6.61
CA GLY A 429 37.58 2.60 -5.91
C GLY A 429 36.93 2.13 -4.60
N PHE A 430 37.04 0.87 -4.20
CA PHE A 430 36.32 0.30 -3.05
C PHE A 430 37.17 0.14 -1.77
N GLY A 431 38.45 0.51 -1.79
CA GLY A 431 39.35 0.38 -0.63
C GLY A 431 38.78 0.93 0.68
N PRO A 432 38.16 2.12 0.69
CA PRO A 432 37.58 2.65 1.91
C PRO A 432 36.47 1.80 2.55
N VAL A 433 35.83 0.89 1.81
CA VAL A 433 34.69 0.10 2.29
C VAL A 433 35.11 -1.16 3.01
N PHE A 434 36.22 -1.81 2.55
CA PHE A 434 36.57 -3.14 3.02
C PHE A 434 37.71 -3.11 4.05
N ASP A 435 37.69 -4.11 4.94
CA ASP A 435 38.77 -4.47 5.86
C ASP A 435 39.29 -3.28 6.72
N GLY A 436 38.38 -2.41 7.19
CA GLY A 436 38.71 -1.35 8.16
C GLY A 436 39.16 -1.93 9.51
N ASP A 437 39.53 -1.04 10.44
CA ASP A 437 40.06 -1.40 11.76
C ASP A 437 38.97 -1.95 12.73
N ALA A 438 37.69 -1.70 12.47
CA ALA A 438 36.58 -2.20 13.30
C ALA A 438 36.38 -3.71 13.12
N PRO A 439 35.71 -4.40 14.09
CA PRO A 439 35.38 -5.81 13.94
C PRO A 439 34.52 -6.08 12.69
N PRO A 440 34.79 -7.18 11.95
CA PRO A 440 34.00 -7.53 10.78
C PRO A 440 32.57 -7.87 11.15
N ILE A 441 31.61 -7.40 10.32
CA ILE A 441 30.17 -7.63 10.55
C ILE A 441 29.81 -9.13 10.57
N THR A 442 30.54 -9.95 9.82
CA THR A 442 30.32 -11.41 9.77
C THR A 442 30.54 -12.09 11.12
N GLU A 443 31.39 -11.54 11.99
CA GLU A 443 31.60 -12.03 13.36
C GLU A 443 30.52 -11.52 14.33
N ARG A 444 29.73 -10.51 13.95
CA ARG A 444 28.73 -9.82 14.78
C ARG A 444 27.29 -10.03 14.30
N VAL A 445 27.06 -10.95 13.39
CA VAL A 445 25.76 -11.20 12.78
C VAL A 445 24.67 -11.45 13.84
N HIS A 446 24.98 -12.17 14.92
CA HIS A 446 24.03 -12.45 16.01
C HIS A 446 23.75 -11.25 16.94
N GLU A 447 24.64 -10.26 16.96
CA GLU A 447 24.37 -8.96 17.60
C GLU A 447 23.57 -8.06 16.67
N PHE A 448 23.88 -8.11 15.38
CA PHE A 448 23.22 -7.34 14.34
C PHE A 448 21.75 -7.75 14.17
N ILE A 449 21.46 -9.07 14.21
CA ILE A 449 20.10 -9.62 14.18
C ILE A 449 19.78 -10.20 15.56
N ARG A 450 19.16 -9.40 16.42
CA ARG A 450 18.80 -9.78 17.77
C ARG A 450 17.30 -9.61 18.00
N PRO A 451 16.58 -10.63 18.52
CA PRO A 451 15.15 -10.50 18.85
C PRO A 451 14.85 -9.29 19.72
N GLY A 452 13.86 -8.51 19.33
CA GLY A 452 13.43 -7.31 20.03
C GLY A 452 14.30 -6.07 19.82
N ARG A 453 15.36 -6.14 19.00
CA ARG A 453 16.28 -5.02 18.73
C ARG A 453 15.89 -4.24 17.48
N LEU A 454 16.04 -2.93 17.54
CA LEU A 454 16.17 -2.08 16.38
C LEU A 454 17.67 -1.82 16.09
N THR A 455 18.15 -2.40 15.01
CA THR A 455 19.49 -2.15 14.49
C THR A 455 19.39 -1.12 13.37
N VAL A 456 19.91 0.07 13.58
CA VAL A 456 19.96 1.15 12.59
C VAL A 456 21.31 1.20 11.94
N VAL A 457 21.36 1.26 10.61
CA VAL A 457 22.60 1.40 9.84
C VAL A 457 22.63 2.78 9.19
N PRO A 458 23.24 3.78 9.84
CA PRO A 458 23.36 5.12 9.28
C PRO A 458 24.41 5.14 8.16
N THR A 459 24.05 5.73 7.03
CA THR A 459 24.98 5.86 5.88
C THR A 459 25.21 7.31 5.45
N TYR A 460 24.52 8.29 6.04
CA TYR A 460 24.60 9.70 5.67
C TYR A 460 26.03 10.29 5.79
N HIS A 461 26.87 9.73 6.68
CA HIS A 461 28.26 10.18 6.90
C HIS A 461 29.23 9.68 5.81
N ILE A 462 28.79 8.77 4.95
CA ILE A 462 29.58 8.23 3.85
C ILE A 462 29.46 9.16 2.65
N ASN A 463 30.55 9.85 2.30
CA ASN A 463 30.54 10.92 1.30
C ASN A 463 30.29 10.42 -0.14
N GLU A 464 30.69 9.19 -0.47
CA GLU A 464 30.53 8.63 -1.80
C GLU A 464 29.32 7.68 -1.83
N SER A 465 28.28 8.01 -2.62
CA SER A 465 27.07 7.17 -2.76
C SER A 465 27.39 5.72 -3.07
N ARG A 466 28.36 5.47 -3.96
CA ARG A 466 28.81 4.13 -4.30
C ARG A 466 29.29 3.32 -3.10
N HIS A 467 29.98 3.94 -2.14
CA HIS A 467 30.42 3.26 -0.93
C HIS A 467 29.25 2.97 0.01
N ALA A 468 28.32 3.92 0.15
CA ALA A 468 27.10 3.72 0.92
C ALA A 468 26.24 2.59 0.33
N GLU A 469 26.03 2.58 -0.99
CA GLU A 469 25.33 1.50 -1.70
C GLU A 469 26.00 0.14 -1.47
N THR A 470 27.33 0.07 -1.56
CA THR A 470 28.08 -1.19 -1.34
C THR A 470 27.86 -1.70 0.09
N VAL A 471 27.90 -0.82 1.10
CA VAL A 471 27.64 -1.20 2.50
C VAL A 471 26.22 -1.73 2.66
N VAL A 472 25.21 -1.00 2.16
CA VAL A 472 23.80 -1.41 2.27
C VAL A 472 23.57 -2.75 1.59
N LEU A 473 24.09 -2.91 0.37
CA LEU A 473 23.93 -4.15 -0.39
C LEU A 473 24.67 -5.34 0.24
N ALA A 474 25.88 -5.13 0.79
CA ALA A 474 26.60 -6.16 1.51
C ALA A 474 25.82 -6.65 2.74
N LEU A 475 25.32 -5.72 3.55
CA LEU A 475 24.53 -6.05 4.73
C LEU A 475 23.20 -6.70 4.38
N ALA A 476 22.46 -6.15 3.39
CA ALA A 476 21.21 -6.72 2.96
C ALA A 476 21.39 -8.16 2.43
N SER A 477 22.51 -8.43 1.71
CA SER A 477 22.84 -9.79 1.29
C SER A 477 23.16 -10.70 2.46
N LEU A 478 23.95 -10.22 3.42
CA LEU A 478 24.24 -10.97 4.65
C LEU A 478 22.95 -11.35 5.41
N LEU A 479 22.01 -10.38 5.53
CA LEU A 479 20.71 -10.62 6.17
C LEU A 479 19.90 -11.70 5.45
N VAL A 480 19.80 -11.61 4.13
CA VAL A 480 19.06 -12.57 3.31
C VAL A 480 19.72 -13.96 3.37
N ASP A 481 21.05 -14.01 3.20
CA ASP A 481 21.78 -15.29 3.23
C ASP A 481 21.69 -15.95 4.59
N ALA A 482 21.89 -15.22 5.69
CA ALA A 482 21.76 -15.76 7.04
C ALA A 482 20.32 -16.24 7.33
N LYS A 483 19.30 -15.51 6.85
CA LYS A 483 17.88 -15.83 7.07
C LYS A 483 17.42 -17.04 6.28
N LEU A 484 17.90 -17.21 5.06
CA LEU A 484 17.53 -18.32 4.17
C LEU A 484 18.47 -19.53 4.29
N SER A 485 19.57 -19.42 5.07
CA SER A 485 20.54 -20.48 5.26
C SER A 485 19.94 -21.69 5.97
N ASN A 486 20.45 -22.88 5.61
CA ASN A 486 20.23 -24.12 6.36
C ASN A 486 21.43 -24.51 7.23
N ASP A 487 22.44 -23.62 7.34
CA ASP A 487 23.60 -23.83 8.21
C ASP A 487 23.15 -23.71 9.69
N PRO A 488 23.48 -24.69 10.55
CA PRO A 488 23.21 -24.62 11.98
C PRO A 488 23.78 -23.38 12.68
N ALA A 489 24.82 -22.76 12.14
CA ALA A 489 25.37 -21.51 12.67
C ALA A 489 24.36 -20.36 12.62
N PHE A 490 23.43 -20.39 11.69
CA PHE A 490 22.39 -19.36 11.50
C PHE A 490 21.00 -19.78 12.02
N GLU A 491 20.84 -20.95 12.67
CA GLU A 491 19.56 -21.44 13.14
C GLU A 491 18.79 -20.41 13.99
N ARG A 492 19.47 -19.73 14.92
CA ARG A 492 18.89 -18.67 15.74
C ARG A 492 18.39 -17.48 14.92
N ILE A 493 19.10 -17.11 13.85
CA ILE A 493 18.70 -16.04 12.94
C ILE A 493 17.51 -16.47 12.11
N LYS A 494 17.50 -17.70 11.63
CA LYS A 494 16.37 -18.27 10.89
C LYS A 494 15.08 -18.30 11.71
N GLU A 495 15.17 -18.62 13.00
CA GLU A 495 14.04 -18.60 13.93
C GLU A 495 13.55 -17.17 14.24
N THR A 496 14.42 -16.16 14.21
CA THR A 496 14.08 -14.79 14.52
C THR A 496 13.26 -14.15 13.39
N PRO A 497 12.02 -13.71 13.60
CA PRO A 497 11.29 -12.92 12.63
C PRO A 497 12.08 -11.63 12.33
N LEU A 498 12.27 -11.30 11.06
CA LEU A 498 13.14 -10.21 10.64
C LEU A 498 12.40 -9.22 9.75
N ILE A 499 12.45 -7.94 10.12
CA ILE A 499 11.96 -6.83 9.30
C ILE A 499 13.17 -6.04 8.80
N VAL A 500 13.33 -5.96 7.47
CA VAL A 500 14.38 -5.17 6.83
C VAL A 500 13.76 -3.90 6.27
N GLY A 501 14.01 -2.80 6.96
CA GLY A 501 13.61 -1.46 6.55
C GLY A 501 14.65 -0.82 5.64
N MET A 502 14.23 -0.28 4.51
CA MET A 502 15.09 0.44 3.57
C MET A 502 14.49 1.81 3.28
N ASP A 503 15.12 2.84 3.83
CA ASP A 503 14.78 4.21 3.44
C ASP A 503 15.47 4.58 2.13
N GLU A 504 14.81 5.36 1.28
CA GLU A 504 15.20 5.67 -0.09
C GLU A 504 15.51 4.40 -0.92
N ALA A 505 14.61 3.40 -0.82
CA ALA A 505 14.78 2.07 -1.40
C ALA A 505 15.05 2.07 -2.91
N HIS A 506 14.58 3.09 -3.63
CA HIS A 506 14.84 3.27 -5.07
C HIS A 506 16.33 3.37 -5.41
N ASN A 507 17.19 3.83 -4.48
CA ASN A 507 18.63 3.90 -4.70
C ASN A 507 19.31 2.52 -4.77
N PHE A 508 18.65 1.47 -4.24
CA PHE A 508 19.24 0.13 -4.10
C PHE A 508 18.54 -0.92 -4.96
N LEU A 509 17.25 -0.72 -5.25
CA LEU A 509 16.38 -1.69 -5.90
C LEU A 509 15.92 -1.22 -7.28
N THR A 510 16.73 -0.40 -7.95
CA THR A 510 16.40 0.13 -9.29
C THR A 510 16.64 -0.88 -10.39
N ASP A 511 15.78 -0.87 -11.41
CA ASP A 511 15.95 -1.70 -12.61
C ASP A 511 17.06 -1.10 -13.49
N ALA A 512 18.08 -1.90 -13.76
CA ALA A 512 19.19 -1.52 -14.62
C ALA A 512 19.63 -2.68 -15.50
N ASP A 513 20.00 -2.37 -16.74
CA ASP A 513 20.41 -3.34 -17.79
C ASP A 513 21.80 -3.96 -17.55
N THR A 514 22.30 -3.98 -16.30
CA THR A 514 23.59 -4.56 -15.97
C THR A 514 23.45 -5.92 -15.28
N VAL A 515 24.38 -6.84 -15.54
CA VAL A 515 24.35 -8.19 -14.93
C VAL A 515 24.38 -8.11 -13.40
N GLN A 516 25.16 -7.18 -12.83
CA GLN A 516 25.21 -6.99 -11.38
C GLN A 516 23.89 -6.50 -10.80
N ALA A 517 23.22 -5.52 -11.44
CA ALA A 517 21.91 -5.05 -10.99
C ALA A 517 20.88 -6.18 -11.03
N GLN A 518 20.85 -6.97 -12.11
CA GLN A 518 19.98 -8.14 -12.22
C GLN A 518 20.25 -9.18 -11.11
N LYS A 519 21.51 -9.36 -10.68
CA LYS A 519 21.85 -10.25 -9.57
C LYS A 519 21.31 -9.73 -8.24
N VAL A 520 21.44 -8.42 -7.97
CA VAL A 520 20.88 -7.76 -6.78
C VAL A 520 19.36 -7.92 -6.76
N ILE A 521 18.69 -7.51 -7.85
CA ILE A 521 17.24 -7.64 -7.98
C ILE A 521 16.78 -9.09 -7.84
N GLY A 522 17.52 -10.03 -8.46
CA GLY A 522 17.24 -11.46 -8.33
C GLY A 522 17.26 -11.93 -6.88
N LYS A 523 18.28 -11.52 -6.10
CA LYS A 523 18.43 -11.87 -4.69
C LYS A 523 17.30 -11.29 -3.82
N PHE A 524 16.95 -10.02 -4.00
CA PHE A 524 15.84 -9.43 -3.27
C PHE A 524 14.48 -9.99 -3.68
N THR A 525 14.30 -10.30 -4.96
CA THR A 525 13.10 -10.98 -5.44
C THR A 525 12.94 -12.38 -4.83
N GLU A 526 14.03 -13.13 -4.72
CA GLU A 526 14.04 -14.44 -4.06
C GLU A 526 13.72 -14.31 -2.58
N ALA A 527 14.38 -13.37 -1.90
CA ALA A 527 14.13 -13.05 -0.50
C ALA A 527 12.66 -12.68 -0.27
N ALA A 528 12.09 -11.85 -1.13
CA ALA A 528 10.69 -11.45 -1.05
C ALA A 528 9.74 -12.64 -1.29
N LYS A 529 10.01 -13.53 -2.25
CA LYS A 529 9.19 -14.72 -2.49
C LYS A 529 9.24 -15.74 -1.34
N GLN A 530 10.41 -15.88 -0.69
CA GLN A 530 10.60 -16.81 0.42
C GLN A 530 10.31 -16.18 1.78
N GLY A 531 10.33 -14.85 1.85
CA GLY A 531 10.23 -14.07 3.08
C GLY A 531 9.02 -14.42 3.93
N ARG A 532 7.86 -14.59 3.30
CA ARG A 532 6.63 -15.02 3.96
C ARG A 532 6.83 -16.30 4.79
N LYS A 533 7.39 -17.33 4.18
CA LYS A 533 7.64 -18.63 4.83
C LYS A 533 8.69 -18.55 5.93
N GLU A 534 9.73 -17.76 5.70
CA GLU A 534 10.86 -17.62 6.61
C GLU A 534 10.70 -16.44 7.59
N ARG A 535 9.53 -15.79 7.63
CA ARG A 535 9.25 -14.60 8.47
C ARG A 535 10.26 -13.48 8.24
N LEU A 536 10.50 -13.18 6.97
CA LEU A 536 11.30 -12.04 6.51
C LEU A 536 10.40 -11.03 5.82
N GLY A 537 10.24 -9.86 6.41
CA GLY A 537 9.50 -8.73 5.85
C GLY A 537 10.42 -7.68 5.25
N LEU A 538 10.09 -7.16 4.08
CA LEU A 538 10.69 -5.95 3.54
C LEU A 538 9.76 -4.77 3.85
N PHE A 539 10.31 -3.71 4.41
CA PHE A 539 9.63 -2.46 4.69
C PHE A 539 10.31 -1.35 3.91
N LEU A 540 9.81 -1.11 2.69
CA LEU A 540 10.43 -0.21 1.73
C LEU A 540 9.84 1.19 1.86
N ILE A 541 10.70 2.21 1.90
CA ILE A 541 10.29 3.61 1.99
C ILE A 541 10.93 4.34 0.81
N THR A 542 10.15 5.09 0.03
CA THR A 542 10.65 5.73 -1.19
C THR A 542 9.91 7.02 -1.53
N GLN A 543 10.59 7.91 -2.26
CA GLN A 543 9.96 9.05 -2.93
C GLN A 543 9.63 8.71 -4.39
N ASP A 544 10.38 7.79 -4.98
CA ASP A 544 10.33 7.43 -6.39
C ASP A 544 9.96 5.94 -6.54
N PRO A 545 8.68 5.56 -6.31
CA PRO A 545 8.25 4.17 -6.40
C PRO A 545 8.39 3.57 -7.81
N GLN A 546 8.34 4.40 -8.87
CA GLN A 546 8.53 4.02 -10.26
C GLN A 546 9.95 3.48 -10.54
N ASP A 547 10.93 3.84 -9.72
CA ASP A 547 12.31 3.41 -9.89
C ASP A 547 12.60 2.05 -9.22
N ILE A 548 11.65 1.52 -8.43
CA ILE A 548 11.79 0.19 -7.85
C ILE A 548 11.54 -0.88 -8.91
N ALA A 549 12.47 -1.82 -9.04
CA ALA A 549 12.39 -2.90 -10.01
C ALA A 549 11.10 -3.73 -9.89
N ASP A 550 10.41 -3.92 -11.01
CA ASP A 550 9.16 -4.67 -11.15
C ASP A 550 9.13 -6.03 -10.42
N PRO A 551 10.18 -6.88 -10.49
CA PRO A 551 10.15 -8.18 -9.83
C PRO A 551 10.06 -8.09 -8.31
N VAL A 552 10.60 -7.04 -7.69
CA VAL A 552 10.50 -6.76 -6.26
C VAL A 552 9.13 -6.14 -5.96
N PHE A 553 8.75 -5.13 -6.73
CA PHE A 553 7.50 -4.40 -6.58
C PHE A 553 6.28 -5.33 -6.57
N LYS A 554 6.24 -6.32 -7.46
CA LYS A 554 5.17 -7.33 -7.56
C LYS A 554 5.03 -8.25 -6.33
N GLN A 555 5.98 -8.25 -5.41
CA GLN A 555 5.89 -9.02 -4.16
C GLN A 555 5.29 -8.20 -3.00
N ILE A 556 5.12 -6.89 -3.18
CA ILE A 556 4.58 -5.99 -2.16
C ILE A 556 3.07 -6.19 -2.08
N ASN A 557 2.58 -6.51 -0.87
CA ASN A 557 1.16 -6.70 -0.61
C ASN A 557 0.49 -5.44 -0.06
N THR A 558 1.20 -4.69 0.78
CA THR A 558 0.67 -3.47 1.41
C THR A 558 1.36 -2.24 0.85
N THR A 559 0.58 -1.33 0.31
CA THR A 559 1.05 -0.04 -0.20
C THR A 559 0.41 1.09 0.60
N VAL A 560 1.23 1.94 1.19
CA VAL A 560 0.84 3.16 1.91
C VAL A 560 1.35 4.35 1.11
N VAL A 561 0.45 5.14 0.56
CA VAL A 561 0.78 6.28 -0.29
C VAL A 561 0.42 7.58 0.42
N LEU A 562 1.43 8.38 0.72
CA LEU A 562 1.27 9.76 1.18
C LEU A 562 1.29 10.69 -0.04
N ASN A 563 1.29 12.02 0.18
CA ASN A 563 1.36 12.99 -0.92
C ASN A 563 2.51 12.66 -1.90
N LEU A 564 2.17 12.47 -3.16
CA LEU A 564 3.07 12.35 -4.31
C LEU A 564 2.62 13.36 -5.36
N GLY A 565 3.56 14.14 -5.88
CA GLY A 565 3.26 15.17 -6.89
C GLY A 565 3.55 14.76 -8.34
N ASP A 566 4.26 13.65 -8.53
CA ASP A 566 4.65 13.16 -9.84
C ASP A 566 3.65 12.12 -10.38
N GLU A 567 3.16 12.29 -11.62
CA GLU A 567 2.16 11.41 -12.23
C GLU A 567 2.71 10.00 -12.49
N ASP A 568 3.99 9.87 -12.86
CA ASP A 568 4.62 8.56 -13.09
C ASP A 568 4.77 7.80 -11.77
N ALA A 569 5.14 8.52 -10.69
CA ALA A 569 5.21 7.96 -9.34
C ALA A 569 3.85 7.47 -8.83
N ILE A 570 2.77 8.23 -9.08
CA ILE A 570 1.41 7.86 -8.68
C ILE A 570 0.93 6.64 -9.48
N SER A 571 1.18 6.62 -10.77
CA SER A 571 0.79 5.50 -11.64
C SER A 571 1.56 4.20 -11.34
N ALA A 572 2.76 4.32 -10.78
CA ALA A 572 3.56 3.16 -10.37
C ALA A 572 3.01 2.46 -9.12
N VAL A 573 2.39 3.22 -8.20
CA VAL A 573 1.78 2.62 -7.02
C VAL A 573 0.43 2.03 -7.38
N ASN A 574 0.23 0.76 -7.07
CA ASN A 574 -1.00 0.05 -7.45
C ASN A 574 -2.14 0.41 -6.46
N ILE A 575 -2.79 1.55 -6.71
CA ILE A 575 -3.98 2.00 -5.95
C ILE A 575 -5.15 2.25 -6.92
N PRO A 576 -6.41 2.17 -6.47
CA PRO A 576 -7.56 2.44 -7.32
C PRO A 576 -7.59 3.87 -7.88
N ALA A 577 -7.98 4.03 -9.14
CA ALA A 577 -7.95 5.31 -9.87
C ALA A 577 -8.71 6.45 -9.18
N ASN A 578 -9.81 6.15 -8.47
CA ASN A 578 -10.58 7.15 -7.71
C ASN A 578 -9.81 7.70 -6.48
N LEU A 579 -8.84 6.96 -5.97
CA LEU A 579 -7.95 7.40 -4.90
C LEU A 579 -6.66 8.02 -5.45
N GLU A 580 -6.14 7.55 -6.60
CA GLU A 580 -5.01 8.18 -7.30
C GLU A 580 -5.20 9.69 -7.48
N ALA A 581 -6.38 10.09 -7.95
CA ALA A 581 -6.71 11.49 -8.19
C ALA A 581 -6.61 12.40 -6.94
N LYS A 582 -6.62 11.83 -5.73
CA LYS A 582 -6.54 12.56 -4.46
C LYS A 582 -5.11 12.73 -3.96
N VAL A 583 -4.21 11.81 -4.33
CA VAL A 583 -2.83 11.76 -3.81
C VAL A 583 -2.06 13.06 -3.93
N PRO A 584 -2.08 13.80 -5.07
CA PRO A 584 -1.34 15.07 -5.20
C PRO A 584 -1.83 16.18 -4.26
N TYR A 585 -3.05 16.07 -3.76
CA TYR A 585 -3.71 17.08 -2.93
C TYR A 585 -3.75 16.74 -1.45
N MET A 586 -3.16 15.62 -1.04
CA MET A 586 -3.10 15.20 0.36
C MET A 586 -2.22 16.13 1.18
N GLU A 587 -2.68 16.45 2.38
CA GLU A 587 -1.88 17.17 3.37
C GLU A 587 -0.91 16.22 4.10
N LYS A 588 0.04 16.79 4.83
CA LYS A 588 1.01 16.02 5.62
C LYS A 588 0.29 15.08 6.59
N GLY A 589 0.63 13.79 6.53
CA GLY A 589 0.04 12.75 7.38
C GLY A 589 -1.27 12.15 6.86
N GLN A 590 -1.85 12.68 5.78
CA GLN A 590 -2.91 11.98 5.04
C GLN A 590 -2.29 10.92 4.14
N MET A 591 -2.98 9.77 4.03
CA MET A 591 -2.49 8.64 3.24
C MET A 591 -3.64 7.84 2.63
N VAL A 592 -3.33 7.16 1.54
CA VAL A 592 -4.15 6.08 0.97
C VAL A 592 -3.47 4.76 1.28
N VAL A 593 -4.25 3.77 1.70
CA VAL A 593 -3.76 2.42 1.95
C VAL A 593 -4.47 1.44 1.03
N TYR A 594 -3.67 0.64 0.34
CA TYR A 594 -4.11 -0.48 -0.46
C TYR A 594 -3.47 -1.76 0.06
N SER A 595 -4.28 -2.65 0.60
CA SER A 595 -3.85 -3.93 1.16
C SER A 595 -4.95 -4.98 0.98
N PRO A 596 -5.04 -5.64 -0.19
CA PRO A 596 -6.17 -6.51 -0.57
C PRO A 596 -6.45 -7.64 0.41
N ASP A 597 -5.41 -8.15 1.07
CA ASP A 597 -5.56 -9.20 2.08
C ASP A 597 -5.94 -8.68 3.47
N ASN A 598 -5.98 -7.38 3.66
CA ASN A 598 -6.31 -6.72 4.93
C ASN A 598 -7.69 -6.06 4.88
N SER A 599 -7.93 -5.22 3.87
CA SER A 599 -9.13 -4.39 3.78
C SER A 599 -9.42 -3.94 2.35
N GLU A 600 -10.58 -3.31 2.16
CA GLU A 600 -10.81 -2.46 1.02
C GLU A 600 -9.82 -1.27 1.02
N PRO A 601 -9.54 -0.65 -0.16
CA PRO A 601 -8.71 0.55 -0.23
C PRO A 601 -9.36 1.72 0.52
N VAL A 602 -8.58 2.41 1.36
CA VAL A 602 -9.11 3.48 2.22
C VAL A 602 -8.18 4.68 2.29
N GLU A 603 -8.77 5.84 2.65
CA GLU A 603 -8.05 7.05 3.06
C GLU A 603 -7.88 7.05 4.57
N LEU A 604 -6.70 7.43 5.05
CA LEU A 604 -6.40 7.54 6.49
C LEU A 604 -5.77 8.89 6.83
N ILE A 605 -5.89 9.25 8.08
CA ILE A 605 -5.07 10.29 8.72
C ILE A 605 -4.21 9.60 9.78
N GLY A 606 -2.89 9.72 9.63
CA GLY A 606 -1.93 9.22 10.61
C GLY A 606 -1.95 9.99 11.93
N LEU A 607 -1.16 9.54 12.89
CA LEU A 607 -1.02 10.23 14.18
C LEU A 607 -0.43 11.65 13.98
N PRO A 608 -0.91 12.64 14.75
CA PRO A 608 -0.40 14.02 14.65
C PRO A 608 1.03 14.17 15.17
N HIS A 609 1.47 13.28 16.06
CA HIS A 609 2.82 13.26 16.62
C HIS A 609 3.52 11.92 16.33
N CYS A 610 4.84 11.94 16.19
CA CYS A 610 5.63 10.73 16.18
C CYS A 610 5.65 10.12 17.57
N VAL A 611 5.48 8.81 17.66
CA VAL A 611 5.46 8.09 18.96
C VAL A 611 6.83 7.96 19.60
N THR A 612 7.89 8.22 18.86
CA THR A 612 9.29 8.32 19.30
C THR A 612 9.85 9.68 18.94
N ARG A 613 11.08 9.99 19.30
CA ARG A 613 11.74 11.23 18.88
C ARG A 613 11.80 11.35 17.35
N HIS A 614 11.50 12.54 16.85
CA HIS A 614 11.55 12.86 15.42
C HIS A 614 11.91 14.34 15.23
N GLY A 615 12.97 14.59 14.46
CA GLY A 615 13.49 15.94 14.22
C GLY A 615 14.91 16.14 14.75
N ARG A 616 15.53 17.26 14.38
CA ARG A 616 16.92 17.59 14.73
C ARG A 616 17.05 18.76 15.73
N ASP A 617 15.95 19.10 16.42
CA ASP A 617 15.95 20.21 17.40
C ASP A 617 16.56 19.84 18.74
#